data_94d025cd8aa674485adff932c12c9869
#
_entry.id   94d025cd8aa674485adff932c12c9869
#
_cell.length_a   1.000
_cell.length_b   1.000
_cell.length_c   1.000
_cell.angle_alpha   90.00
_cell.angle_beta   90.00
_cell.angle_gamma   90.00
#
_symmetry.space_group_name_H-M   'P 1'
#
loop_
_entity.id
_entity.type
_entity.pdbx_description
1 polymer ?
#
loop_
_entity_poly.entity_id
_entity_poly.type
_entity_poly.pdbx_seq_one_letter_code
_entity_poly.pdbx_strand_id
1 'polypeptide(L)'
;MRPIRRLFAAALAAAALLPWATRAADAGKFIVMASTTSTEQSGLFPHLLPAFTKATGISVRVVALGTGQALDMARRGDADVVFVHDQAAEEKFVAEGWGLERRPVMYNDFVVVGPKDDPAHAKGSDVVEGLKKIAAANAVFVSRADRSGTNAAELRYWKAAGIEPAQAFKNYEQCGCGMGPALNIAASKNAYALSDRGTWLSFKNRQDLAVLVEGDKRLFNQYGVIVVNPAKHPHVKKDLAQAFSDWVVSPAGQAVIGSYKVGGEQLFFPNARPR
;
A
#
# COMPACT_ATOMS: atom_id res chain seq x y z
N MET A 1 58.07 36.24 70.44
CA MET A 1 57.50 35.09 69.76
C MET A 1 56.31 35.56 69.01
N ARG A 2 56.32 35.53 67.64
CA ARG A 2 55.31 36.12 66.79
C ARG A 2 54.35 35.01 66.29
N PRO A 3 52.99 35.15 66.24
CA PRO A 3 52.13 34.22 65.65
C PRO A 3 51.90 34.54 64.14
N ILE A 4 51.95 33.51 63.33
CA ILE A 4 51.79 33.52 61.88
C ILE A 4 50.28 33.61 61.55
N ARG A 5 49.86 34.67 60.85
CA ARG A 5 48.52 34.81 60.31
C ARG A 5 48.43 33.98 59.02
N ARG A 6 47.52 33.01 58.96
CA ARG A 6 47.14 32.29 57.75
C ARG A 6 45.99 33.05 57.08
N LEU A 7 46.26 33.59 55.90
CA LEU A 7 45.28 34.15 55.01
C LEU A 7 44.63 32.99 54.23
N PHE A 8 43.31 32.81 54.43
CA PHE A 8 42.48 31.98 53.57
C PHE A 8 42.00 32.81 52.39
N ALA A 9 42.47 32.52 51.17
CA ALA A 9 41.92 33.07 49.94
C ALA A 9 40.66 32.27 49.57
N ALA A 10 39.51 32.93 49.62
CA ALA A 10 38.23 32.38 49.10
C ALA A 10 38.18 32.59 47.58
N ALA A 11 38.32 31.49 46.81
CA ALA A 11 38.10 31.50 45.40
C ALA A 11 36.57 31.39 45.13
N LEU A 12 35.95 32.48 44.67
CA LEU A 12 34.59 32.44 44.13
C LEU A 12 34.63 31.77 42.78
N ALA A 13 34.08 30.55 42.67
CA ALA A 13 33.76 29.90 41.41
C ALA A 13 32.46 30.49 40.90
N ALA A 14 32.53 31.40 39.91
CA ALA A 14 31.39 31.85 39.12
C ALA A 14 30.98 30.74 38.17
N ALA A 15 30.00 29.92 38.56
CA ALA A 15 29.35 28.98 37.67
C ALA A 15 28.55 29.77 36.60
N ALA A 16 29.11 29.83 35.39
CA ALA A 16 28.41 30.33 34.21
C ALA A 16 27.22 29.42 33.90
N LEU A 17 26.01 29.87 34.27
CA LEU A 17 24.76 29.29 33.79
C LEU A 17 24.61 29.60 32.28
N LEU A 18 25.17 28.74 31.45
CA LEU A 18 24.80 28.75 30.05
C LEU A 18 23.34 28.32 29.95
N PRO A 19 22.46 29.11 29.31
CA PRO A 19 21.12 28.67 29.03
C PRO A 19 21.25 27.49 28.05
N TRP A 20 20.90 26.29 28.50
CA TRP A 20 20.56 25.24 27.59
C TRP A 20 19.32 25.70 26.81
N ALA A 21 19.56 26.32 25.67
CA ALA A 21 18.55 26.45 24.65
C ALA A 21 18.16 25.02 24.30
N THR A 22 17.11 24.51 24.95
CA THR A 22 16.36 23.37 24.45
C THR A 22 15.93 23.76 23.07
N ARG A 23 16.68 23.32 22.06
CA ARG A 23 16.18 23.22 20.70
C ARG A 23 14.94 22.35 20.84
N ALA A 24 13.77 22.97 20.96
CA ALA A 24 12.52 22.32 20.64
C ALA A 24 12.76 21.77 19.24
N ALA A 25 12.93 20.47 19.13
CA ALA A 25 12.97 19.81 17.84
C ALA A 25 11.71 20.33 17.15
N ASP A 26 11.91 21.06 16.07
CA ASP A 26 10.84 21.51 15.20
C ASP A 26 10.12 20.21 14.83
N ALA A 27 9.02 19.94 15.56
CA ALA A 27 8.19 18.77 15.29
C ALA A 27 7.55 19.06 13.95
N GLY A 28 8.34 18.82 12.89
CA GLY A 28 8.02 19.17 11.53
C GLY A 28 6.59 18.75 11.23
N LYS A 29 5.89 19.54 10.45
CA LYS A 29 4.51 19.26 10.04
C LYS A 29 4.44 17.83 9.51
N PHE A 30 3.59 16.98 10.09
CA PHE A 30 3.41 15.61 9.64
C PHE A 30 1.94 15.20 9.63
N ILE A 31 1.64 14.24 8.77
CA ILE A 31 0.36 13.53 8.75
C ILE A 31 0.57 12.04 8.98
N VAL A 32 -0.46 11.37 9.47
CA VAL A 32 -0.55 9.91 9.57
C VAL A 32 -1.38 9.40 8.39
N MET A 33 -0.81 8.50 7.60
CA MET A 33 -1.46 7.88 6.45
C MET A 33 -1.75 6.41 6.73
N ALA A 34 -3.02 6.03 6.74
CA ALA A 34 -3.43 4.63 6.73
C ALA A 34 -3.36 4.08 5.31
N SER A 35 -2.58 3.04 5.08
CA SER A 35 -2.40 2.42 3.77
C SER A 35 -2.31 0.90 3.88
N THR A 36 -1.95 0.24 2.78
CA THR A 36 -1.88 -1.22 2.73
C THR A 36 -0.45 -1.74 2.76
N THR A 37 -0.27 -2.93 3.34
CA THR A 37 1.03 -3.63 3.34
C THR A 37 1.52 -3.91 1.93
N SER A 38 0.62 -4.19 0.99
CA SER A 38 0.99 -4.40 -0.43
C SER A 38 1.52 -3.12 -1.07
N THR A 39 0.93 -1.94 -0.76
CA THR A 39 1.43 -0.65 -1.25
C THR A 39 2.80 -0.33 -0.65
N GLU A 40 3.00 -0.55 0.65
CA GLU A 40 4.30 -0.37 1.29
C GLU A 40 5.36 -1.29 0.68
N GLN A 41 5.06 -2.58 0.56
CA GLN A 41 5.97 -3.59 0.01
C GLN A 41 6.27 -3.39 -1.48
N SER A 42 5.42 -2.66 -2.22
CA SER A 42 5.72 -2.32 -3.62
C SER A 42 6.94 -1.39 -3.77
N GLY A 43 7.38 -0.73 -2.69
CA GLY A 43 8.48 0.22 -2.72
C GLY A 43 8.09 1.63 -3.21
N LEU A 44 6.79 1.90 -3.44
CA LEU A 44 6.34 3.20 -3.92
C LEU A 44 6.64 4.33 -2.93
N PHE A 45 6.38 4.11 -1.63
CA PHE A 45 6.47 5.18 -0.63
C PHE A 45 7.87 5.77 -0.48
N PRO A 46 8.97 5.00 -0.43
CA PRO A 46 10.33 5.55 -0.46
C PRO A 46 10.64 6.41 -1.70
N HIS A 47 9.93 6.20 -2.80
CA HIS A 47 10.06 7.01 -4.01
C HIS A 47 9.15 8.26 -3.98
N LEU A 48 7.90 8.11 -3.54
CA LEU A 48 6.86 9.15 -3.59
C LEU A 48 6.98 10.17 -2.46
N LEU A 49 7.10 9.71 -1.21
CA LEU A 49 6.96 10.56 -0.04
C LEU A 49 8.09 11.58 0.16
N PRO A 50 9.37 11.29 -0.15
CA PRO A 50 10.42 12.31 -0.12
C PRO A 50 10.18 13.47 -1.09
N ALA A 51 9.60 13.20 -2.27
CA ALA A 51 9.25 14.25 -3.23
C ALA A 51 8.15 15.17 -2.70
N PHE A 52 7.11 14.61 -2.05
CA PHE A 52 6.09 15.39 -1.36
C PHE A 52 6.67 16.24 -0.22
N THR A 53 7.49 15.63 0.64
CA THR A 53 8.13 16.35 1.76
C THR A 53 9.01 17.48 1.26
N LYS A 54 9.77 17.26 0.20
CA LYS A 54 10.59 18.30 -0.44
C LYS A 54 9.76 19.48 -0.97
N ALA A 55 8.58 19.16 -1.54
CA ALA A 55 7.71 20.19 -2.13
C ALA A 55 6.94 21.01 -1.09
N THR A 56 6.62 20.42 0.08
CA THR A 56 5.65 21.01 1.03
C THR A 56 6.18 21.22 2.44
N GLY A 57 7.30 20.61 2.80
CA GLY A 57 7.81 20.57 4.18
C GLY A 57 6.99 19.66 5.12
N ILE A 58 6.01 18.90 4.58
CA ILE A 58 5.15 18.01 5.36
C ILE A 58 5.70 16.58 5.22
N SER A 59 5.92 15.91 6.34
CA SER A 59 6.29 14.49 6.34
C SER A 59 5.06 13.59 6.47
N VAL A 60 5.15 12.36 5.96
CA VAL A 60 4.07 11.37 6.01
C VAL A 60 4.54 10.16 6.81
N ARG A 61 3.80 9.83 7.86
CA ARG A 61 3.99 8.62 8.65
C ARG A 61 3.00 7.56 8.18
N VAL A 62 3.51 6.53 7.52
CA VAL A 62 2.68 5.45 6.97
C VAL A 62 2.41 4.41 8.05
N VAL A 63 1.16 3.98 8.15
CA VAL A 63 0.75 2.79 8.89
C VAL A 63 0.16 1.82 7.88
N ALA A 64 0.90 0.76 7.58
CA ALA A 64 0.56 -0.23 6.58
C ALA A 64 -0.17 -1.42 7.21
N LEU A 65 -1.40 -1.66 6.76
CA LEU A 65 -2.33 -2.66 7.31
C LEU A 65 -3.02 -3.43 6.16
N GLY A 66 -3.97 -4.29 6.47
CA GLY A 66 -4.96 -4.74 5.48
C GLY A 66 -5.96 -3.61 5.17
N THR A 67 -6.56 -3.59 3.97
CA THR A 67 -7.48 -2.50 3.55
C THR A 67 -8.57 -2.23 4.57
N GLY A 68 -9.25 -3.27 5.07
CA GLY A 68 -10.30 -3.10 6.09
C GLY A 68 -9.77 -2.47 7.37
N GLN A 69 -8.62 -2.92 7.86
CA GLN A 69 -7.98 -2.39 9.06
C GLN A 69 -7.51 -0.94 8.88
N ALA A 70 -7.01 -0.58 7.68
CA ALA A 70 -6.62 0.80 7.36
C ALA A 70 -7.85 1.74 7.39
N LEU A 71 -8.97 1.31 6.80
CA LEU A 71 -10.23 2.05 6.87
C LEU A 71 -10.78 2.12 8.31
N ASP A 72 -10.66 1.05 9.10
CA ASP A 72 -11.08 1.04 10.50
C ASP A 72 -10.22 1.97 11.36
N MET A 73 -8.91 2.03 11.11
CA MET A 73 -8.01 3.00 11.73
C MET A 73 -8.47 4.44 11.46
N ALA A 74 -8.81 4.74 10.20
CA ALA A 74 -9.33 6.05 9.80
C ALA A 74 -10.72 6.35 10.40
N ARG A 75 -11.61 5.34 10.54
CA ARG A 75 -12.91 5.49 11.22
C ARG A 75 -12.78 5.89 12.68
N ARG A 76 -11.72 5.45 13.35
CA ARG A 76 -11.41 5.86 14.73
C ARG A 76 -10.75 7.23 14.84
N GLY A 77 -10.34 7.83 13.72
CA GLY A 77 -9.61 9.09 13.71
C GLY A 77 -8.10 8.96 13.98
N ASP A 78 -7.57 7.74 13.91
CA ASP A 78 -6.14 7.47 14.15
C ASP A 78 -5.26 7.76 12.92
N ALA A 79 -5.88 8.20 11.82
CA ALA A 79 -5.21 8.64 10.60
C ALA A 79 -5.78 9.98 10.10
N ASP A 80 -4.96 10.75 9.40
CA ASP A 80 -5.34 12.02 8.76
C ASP A 80 -5.81 11.80 7.31
N VAL A 81 -5.24 10.78 6.64
CA VAL A 81 -5.50 10.44 5.24
C VAL A 81 -5.46 8.94 5.04
N VAL A 82 -6.28 8.44 4.12
CA VAL A 82 -6.30 7.06 3.65
C VAL A 82 -5.75 7.01 2.23
N PHE A 83 -4.89 6.01 1.95
CA PHE A 83 -4.35 5.74 0.63
C PHE A 83 -4.36 4.23 0.37
N VAL A 84 -5.43 3.75 -0.23
CA VAL A 84 -5.73 2.32 -0.41
C VAL A 84 -6.26 2.03 -1.82
N HIS A 85 -6.66 0.80 -2.11
CA HIS A 85 -7.02 0.33 -3.44
C HIS A 85 -8.19 -0.68 -3.44
N ASP A 86 -9.22 -0.41 -2.66
CA ASP A 86 -10.52 -1.11 -2.75
C ASP A 86 -11.62 -0.09 -2.95
N GLN A 87 -11.93 0.20 -4.21
CA GLN A 87 -12.86 1.26 -4.58
C GLN A 87 -14.21 1.13 -3.88
N ALA A 88 -14.77 -0.08 -3.80
CA ALA A 88 -16.07 -0.29 -3.17
C ALA A 88 -16.06 0.01 -1.67
N ALA A 89 -15.01 -0.42 -0.97
CA ALA A 89 -14.83 -0.14 0.46
C ALA A 89 -14.55 1.35 0.71
N GLU A 90 -13.80 2.01 -0.19
CA GLU A 90 -13.48 3.44 -0.14
C GLU A 90 -14.73 4.31 -0.36
N GLU A 91 -15.55 3.97 -1.37
CA GLU A 91 -16.82 4.67 -1.65
C GLU A 91 -17.79 4.53 -0.49
N LYS A 92 -17.88 3.33 0.12
CA LYS A 92 -18.67 3.11 1.32
C LYS A 92 -18.18 3.96 2.49
N PHE A 93 -16.88 4.03 2.72
CA PHE A 93 -16.26 4.86 3.77
C PHE A 93 -16.64 6.33 3.62
N VAL A 94 -16.65 6.86 2.41
CA VAL A 94 -17.08 8.25 2.12
C VAL A 94 -18.58 8.40 2.28
N ALA A 95 -19.40 7.47 1.78
CA ALA A 95 -20.86 7.52 1.90
C ALA A 95 -21.34 7.48 3.36
N GLU A 96 -20.62 6.80 4.23
CA GLU A 96 -20.85 6.78 5.69
C GLU A 96 -20.37 8.06 6.40
N GLY A 97 -19.77 9.01 5.67
CA GLY A 97 -19.32 10.30 6.18
C GLY A 97 -17.99 10.28 6.93
N TRP A 98 -17.21 9.19 6.87
CA TRP A 98 -15.90 9.08 7.52
C TRP A 98 -14.78 9.78 6.75
N GLY A 99 -14.91 9.90 5.45
CA GLY A 99 -14.02 10.62 4.54
C GLY A 99 -14.73 11.77 3.83
N LEU A 100 -13.97 12.75 3.34
CA LEU A 100 -14.52 13.88 2.61
C LEU A 100 -14.86 13.50 1.15
N GLU A 101 -13.86 13.14 0.37
CA GLU A 101 -13.97 12.82 -1.04
C GLU A 101 -12.96 11.72 -1.39
N ARG A 102 -13.40 10.74 -2.18
CA ARG A 102 -12.49 9.79 -2.80
C ARG A 102 -11.94 10.37 -4.10
N ARG A 103 -10.62 10.47 -4.21
CA ARG A 103 -9.96 10.92 -5.44
C ARG A 103 -9.15 9.78 -6.04
N PRO A 104 -9.36 9.41 -7.32
CA PRO A 104 -8.51 8.44 -8.00
C PRO A 104 -7.10 9.02 -8.16
N VAL A 105 -6.08 8.19 -7.95
CA VAL A 105 -4.67 8.61 -7.98
C VAL A 105 -3.89 7.91 -9.09
N MET A 106 -3.96 6.60 -9.11
CA MET A 106 -3.21 5.73 -10.00
C MET A 106 -3.84 4.34 -10.01
N TYR A 107 -3.43 3.51 -10.93
CA TYR A 107 -3.73 2.08 -10.88
C TYR A 107 -2.46 1.24 -11.07
N ASN A 108 -2.46 0.04 -10.57
CA ASN A 108 -1.69 -1.08 -11.05
C ASN A 108 -2.67 -2.17 -11.48
N ASP A 109 -2.19 -3.33 -11.84
CA ASP A 109 -3.05 -4.44 -12.19
C ASP A 109 -2.72 -5.71 -11.40
N PHE A 110 -3.68 -6.61 -11.40
CA PHE A 110 -3.45 -7.99 -11.06
C PHE A 110 -3.09 -8.78 -12.30
N VAL A 111 -2.40 -9.88 -12.12
CA VAL A 111 -2.05 -10.85 -13.16
C VAL A 111 -2.35 -12.25 -12.66
N VAL A 112 -2.75 -13.14 -13.54
CA VAL A 112 -2.73 -14.57 -13.23
C VAL A 112 -1.39 -15.10 -13.72
N VAL A 113 -0.62 -15.63 -12.78
CA VAL A 113 0.64 -16.32 -13.05
C VAL A 113 0.41 -17.82 -13.02
N GLY A 114 1.23 -18.57 -13.72
CA GLY A 114 1.16 -20.02 -13.74
C GLY A 114 2.30 -20.64 -14.54
N PRO A 115 2.29 -21.98 -14.73
CA PRO A 115 3.30 -22.69 -15.49
C PRO A 115 3.48 -22.13 -16.89
N LYS A 116 4.72 -22.00 -17.37
CA LYS A 116 5.00 -21.50 -18.72
C LYS A 116 4.39 -22.35 -19.83
N ASP A 117 4.28 -23.66 -19.60
CA ASP A 117 3.65 -24.62 -20.50
C ASP A 117 2.12 -24.58 -20.49
N ASP A 118 1.54 -23.85 -19.54
CA ASP A 118 0.12 -23.53 -19.41
C ASP A 118 -0.82 -24.72 -19.67
N PRO A 119 -0.76 -25.80 -18.87
CA PRO A 119 -1.53 -27.02 -19.11
C PRO A 119 -3.05 -26.79 -19.07
N ALA A 120 -3.53 -25.72 -18.43
CA ALA A 120 -4.94 -25.34 -18.45
C ALA A 120 -5.34 -24.49 -19.68
N HIS A 121 -4.40 -24.09 -20.53
CA HIS A 121 -4.63 -23.18 -21.66
C HIS A 121 -5.31 -21.86 -21.23
N ALA A 122 -4.93 -21.34 -20.05
CA ALA A 122 -5.51 -20.18 -19.44
C ALA A 122 -5.04 -18.86 -20.06
N LYS A 123 -3.91 -18.87 -20.78
CA LYS A 123 -3.28 -17.68 -21.35
C LYS A 123 -4.25 -16.86 -22.18
N GLY A 124 -4.29 -15.55 -21.91
CA GLY A 124 -5.15 -14.60 -22.62
C GLY A 124 -5.33 -13.27 -21.92
N SER A 125 -6.32 -12.49 -22.36
CA SER A 125 -6.68 -11.19 -21.83
C SER A 125 -8.07 -11.16 -21.18
N ASP A 126 -8.64 -12.31 -20.86
CA ASP A 126 -9.92 -12.44 -20.15
C ASP A 126 -9.72 -13.29 -18.89
N VAL A 127 -9.76 -12.64 -17.72
CA VAL A 127 -9.53 -13.31 -16.44
C VAL A 127 -10.61 -14.34 -16.11
N VAL A 128 -11.85 -14.10 -16.51
CA VAL A 128 -12.97 -15.01 -16.25
C VAL A 128 -12.79 -16.30 -17.04
N GLU A 129 -12.47 -16.19 -18.33
CA GLU A 129 -12.21 -17.35 -19.17
C GLU A 129 -10.94 -18.10 -18.74
N GLY A 130 -9.89 -17.39 -18.35
CA GLY A 130 -8.69 -18.00 -17.78
C GLY A 130 -8.98 -18.85 -16.53
N LEU A 131 -9.75 -18.29 -15.60
CA LEU A 131 -10.15 -18.99 -14.38
C LEU A 131 -11.06 -20.21 -14.65
N LYS A 132 -12.02 -20.11 -15.58
CA LYS A 132 -12.86 -21.25 -16.01
C LYS A 132 -12.00 -22.39 -16.53
N LYS A 133 -11.01 -22.11 -17.36
CA LYS A 133 -10.10 -23.12 -17.92
C LYS A 133 -9.26 -23.77 -16.84
N ILE A 134 -8.73 -23.00 -15.88
CA ILE A 134 -7.97 -23.52 -14.73
C ILE A 134 -8.83 -24.49 -13.91
N ALA A 135 -10.08 -24.10 -13.59
CA ALA A 135 -11.00 -24.94 -12.85
C ALA A 135 -11.38 -26.21 -13.65
N ALA A 136 -11.70 -26.09 -14.95
CA ALA A 136 -12.06 -27.21 -15.82
C ALA A 136 -10.91 -28.21 -15.96
N ALA A 137 -9.67 -27.73 -16.01
CA ALA A 137 -8.48 -28.60 -16.03
C ALA A 137 -8.16 -29.19 -14.65
N ASN A 138 -8.89 -28.82 -13.60
CA ASN A 138 -8.59 -29.17 -12.21
C ASN A 138 -7.10 -28.91 -11.87
N ALA A 139 -6.54 -27.82 -12.43
CA ALA A 139 -5.15 -27.43 -12.22
C ALA A 139 -4.96 -26.83 -10.82
N VAL A 140 -3.78 -26.97 -10.25
CA VAL A 140 -3.50 -26.41 -8.92
C VAL A 140 -3.58 -24.88 -8.99
N PHE A 141 -4.41 -24.29 -8.13
CA PHE A 141 -4.52 -22.86 -7.95
C PHE A 141 -4.26 -22.49 -6.48
N VAL A 142 -3.31 -21.61 -6.23
CA VAL A 142 -2.95 -21.13 -4.89
C VAL A 142 -3.63 -19.81 -4.62
N SER A 143 -4.57 -19.82 -3.68
CA SER A 143 -5.22 -18.64 -3.15
C SER A 143 -4.54 -18.14 -1.88
N ARG A 144 -4.43 -16.83 -1.71
CA ARG A 144 -3.96 -16.24 -0.46
C ARG A 144 -4.87 -16.57 0.72
N ALA A 145 -6.18 -16.53 0.53
CA ALA A 145 -7.20 -16.78 1.58
C ALA A 145 -6.96 -16.02 2.90
N ASP A 146 -6.34 -14.84 2.84
CA ASP A 146 -5.91 -14.01 3.98
C ASP A 146 -6.76 -12.75 4.17
N ARG A 147 -7.88 -12.65 3.47
CA ARG A 147 -8.78 -11.48 3.46
C ARG A 147 -8.13 -10.17 2.99
N SER A 148 -7.04 -10.25 2.26
CA SER A 148 -6.40 -9.08 1.64
C SER A 148 -7.22 -8.56 0.46
N GLY A 149 -6.82 -7.37 -0.06
CA GLY A 149 -7.39 -6.82 -1.30
C GLY A 149 -7.19 -7.75 -2.50
N THR A 150 -6.04 -8.44 -2.60
CA THR A 150 -5.78 -9.44 -3.63
C THR A 150 -6.73 -10.63 -3.50
N ASN A 151 -6.92 -11.15 -2.29
CA ASN A 151 -7.86 -12.25 -2.06
C ASN A 151 -9.32 -11.83 -2.35
N ALA A 152 -9.71 -10.63 -1.95
CA ALA A 152 -11.04 -10.10 -2.29
C ALA A 152 -11.23 -9.94 -3.81
N ALA A 153 -10.21 -9.51 -4.54
CA ALA A 153 -10.23 -9.42 -5.99
C ALA A 153 -10.35 -10.81 -6.64
N GLU A 154 -9.56 -11.78 -6.19
CA GLU A 154 -9.61 -13.17 -6.64
C GLU A 154 -11.03 -13.74 -6.52
N LEU A 155 -11.65 -13.62 -5.35
CA LEU A 155 -13.01 -14.12 -5.11
C LEU A 155 -14.05 -13.42 -5.99
N ARG A 156 -13.88 -12.12 -6.29
CA ARG A 156 -14.74 -11.42 -7.25
C ARG A 156 -14.61 -11.99 -8.66
N TYR A 157 -13.42 -12.37 -9.09
CA TYR A 157 -13.21 -12.95 -10.42
C TYR A 157 -13.77 -14.37 -10.52
N TRP A 158 -13.58 -15.19 -9.49
CA TRP A 158 -14.21 -16.50 -9.39
C TRP A 158 -15.75 -16.40 -9.43
N LYS A 159 -16.33 -15.47 -8.68
CA LYS A 159 -17.77 -15.18 -8.72
C LYS A 159 -18.23 -14.74 -10.11
N ALA A 160 -17.48 -13.89 -10.79
CA ALA A 160 -17.77 -13.48 -12.16
C ALA A 160 -17.70 -14.65 -13.16
N ALA A 161 -16.85 -15.64 -12.88
CA ALA A 161 -16.78 -16.91 -13.63
C ALA A 161 -17.95 -17.86 -13.34
N GLY A 162 -18.78 -17.56 -12.33
CA GLY A 162 -19.85 -18.45 -11.87
C GLY A 162 -19.32 -19.67 -11.11
N ILE A 163 -18.13 -19.58 -10.53
CA ILE A 163 -17.44 -20.68 -9.88
C ILE A 163 -17.26 -20.33 -8.40
N GLU A 164 -17.63 -21.29 -7.53
CA GLU A 164 -17.23 -21.29 -6.13
C GLU A 164 -16.01 -22.19 -5.98
N PRO A 165 -14.79 -21.64 -5.96
CA PRO A 165 -13.59 -22.43 -6.25
C PRO A 165 -13.34 -23.52 -5.22
N ALA A 166 -13.59 -23.28 -3.92
CA ALA A 166 -13.42 -24.26 -2.86
C ALA A 166 -14.33 -25.50 -3.01
N GLN A 167 -15.42 -25.39 -3.78
CA GLN A 167 -16.38 -26.44 -4.02
C GLN A 167 -16.24 -27.04 -5.43
N ALA A 168 -15.83 -26.21 -6.39
CA ALA A 168 -15.83 -26.55 -7.81
C ALA A 168 -14.68 -27.48 -8.23
N PHE A 169 -13.50 -27.34 -7.61
CA PHE A 169 -12.34 -28.17 -7.95
C PHE A 169 -11.44 -28.44 -6.75
N LYS A 170 -10.86 -29.66 -6.71
CA LYS A 170 -10.13 -30.16 -5.53
C LYS A 170 -8.77 -29.49 -5.32
N ASN A 171 -8.17 -28.96 -6.38
CA ASN A 171 -6.83 -28.40 -6.37
C ASN A 171 -6.82 -26.89 -6.10
N TYR A 172 -7.89 -26.34 -5.50
CA TYR A 172 -7.91 -24.98 -4.98
C TYR A 172 -7.30 -24.96 -3.57
N GLU A 173 -6.09 -24.45 -3.46
CA GLU A 173 -5.32 -24.46 -2.21
C GLU A 173 -5.34 -23.08 -1.55
N GLN A 174 -5.84 -23.03 -0.32
CA GLN A 174 -5.92 -21.84 0.49
C GLN A 174 -4.75 -21.80 1.47
N CYS A 175 -3.77 -20.89 1.27
CA CYS A 175 -2.58 -20.86 2.12
C CYS A 175 -2.75 -20.05 3.41
N GLY A 176 -3.71 -19.14 3.49
CA GLY A 176 -3.84 -18.21 4.61
C GLY A 176 -2.61 -17.29 4.76
N CYS A 177 -1.96 -16.91 3.65
CA CYS A 177 -0.64 -16.32 3.65
C CYS A 177 -0.53 -15.07 2.75
N GLY A 178 0.55 -14.28 2.93
CA GLY A 178 0.84 -13.12 2.09
C GLY A 178 1.24 -13.48 0.66
N MET A 179 1.33 -12.46 -0.22
CA MET A 179 1.57 -12.69 -1.65
C MET A 179 2.90 -13.38 -1.95
N GLY A 180 3.98 -12.98 -1.31
CA GLY A 180 5.29 -13.60 -1.50
C GLY A 180 5.31 -15.09 -1.15
N PRO A 181 4.87 -15.50 0.05
CA PRO A 181 4.67 -16.92 0.39
C PRO A 181 3.74 -17.66 -0.58
N ALA A 182 2.61 -17.06 -1.00
CA ALA A 182 1.71 -17.69 -1.99
C ALA A 182 2.42 -17.96 -3.33
N LEU A 183 3.21 -17.00 -3.82
CA LEU A 183 4.02 -17.17 -5.03
C LEU A 183 5.10 -18.24 -4.86
N ASN A 184 5.72 -18.37 -3.68
CA ASN A 184 6.69 -19.46 -3.42
C ASN A 184 6.01 -20.84 -3.47
N ILE A 185 4.79 -20.96 -2.90
CA ILE A 185 4.01 -22.19 -2.99
C ILE A 185 3.65 -22.48 -4.45
N ALA A 186 3.16 -21.49 -5.19
CA ALA A 186 2.83 -21.64 -6.60
C ALA A 186 4.05 -22.07 -7.44
N ALA A 187 5.22 -21.45 -7.21
CA ALA A 187 6.45 -21.81 -7.89
C ALA A 187 6.89 -23.25 -7.59
N SER A 188 6.81 -23.67 -6.32
CA SER A 188 7.21 -25.03 -5.91
C SER A 188 6.28 -26.13 -6.45
N LYS A 189 5.02 -25.79 -6.70
CA LYS A 189 3.99 -26.75 -7.19
C LYS A 189 3.71 -26.60 -8.68
N ASN A 190 4.38 -25.69 -9.36
CA ASN A 190 4.08 -25.32 -10.74
C ASN A 190 2.58 -25.00 -10.92
N ALA A 191 2.05 -24.14 -10.03
CA ALA A 191 0.63 -23.84 -9.86
C ALA A 191 0.26 -22.46 -10.37
N TYR A 192 -1.03 -22.24 -10.58
CA TYR A 192 -1.60 -20.94 -10.90
C TYR A 192 -1.82 -20.12 -9.61
N ALA A 193 -1.74 -18.80 -9.71
CA ALA A 193 -2.10 -17.88 -8.64
C ALA A 193 -2.46 -16.49 -9.19
N LEU A 194 -3.32 -15.76 -8.48
CA LEU A 194 -3.51 -14.33 -8.72
C LEU A 194 -2.45 -13.55 -7.94
N SER A 195 -1.77 -12.63 -8.58
CA SER A 195 -0.81 -11.72 -7.94
C SER A 195 -1.04 -10.28 -8.36
N ASP A 196 -0.76 -9.33 -7.47
CA ASP A 196 -0.50 -7.97 -7.91
C ASP A 196 0.81 -7.93 -8.71
N ARG A 197 0.85 -7.13 -9.78
CA ARG A 197 2.02 -7.03 -10.67
C ARG A 197 3.27 -6.57 -9.90
N GLY A 198 3.13 -5.71 -8.89
CA GLY A 198 4.27 -5.21 -8.11
C GLY A 198 5.00 -6.32 -7.38
N THR A 199 4.27 -7.16 -6.66
CA THR A 199 4.87 -8.32 -6.00
C THR A 199 5.45 -9.28 -7.03
N TRP A 200 4.75 -9.54 -8.14
CA TRP A 200 5.28 -10.38 -9.22
C TRP A 200 6.59 -9.86 -9.80
N LEU A 201 6.71 -8.56 -10.08
CA LEU A 201 7.94 -7.95 -10.63
C LEU A 201 9.11 -8.04 -9.64
N SER A 202 8.83 -7.90 -8.35
CA SER A 202 9.84 -8.00 -7.29
C SER A 202 10.20 -9.44 -6.92
N PHE A 203 9.34 -10.40 -7.27
CA PHE A 203 9.51 -11.81 -6.92
C PHE A 203 10.61 -12.48 -7.76
N LYS A 204 11.64 -12.97 -7.08
CA LYS A 204 12.83 -13.54 -7.76
C LYS A 204 12.76 -15.05 -7.99
N ASN A 205 12.06 -15.78 -7.12
CA ASN A 205 12.00 -17.26 -7.16
C ASN A 205 10.89 -17.77 -8.09
N ARG A 206 10.84 -17.24 -9.33
CA ARG A 206 9.75 -17.54 -10.29
C ARG A 206 9.77 -18.96 -10.82
N GLN A 207 10.94 -19.60 -10.84
CA GLN A 207 11.14 -20.91 -11.48
C GLN A 207 10.50 -20.93 -12.89
N ASP A 208 9.56 -21.84 -13.13
CA ASP A 208 8.86 -21.97 -14.42
C ASP A 208 7.53 -21.18 -14.49
N LEU A 209 7.27 -20.28 -13.54
CA LEU A 209 6.10 -19.43 -13.61
C LEU A 209 6.30 -18.26 -14.59
N ALA A 210 5.21 -17.91 -15.27
CA ALA A 210 5.11 -16.76 -16.15
C ALA A 210 3.75 -16.07 -15.95
N VAL A 211 3.62 -14.82 -16.43
CA VAL A 211 2.30 -14.17 -16.55
C VAL A 211 1.54 -14.85 -17.69
N LEU A 212 0.34 -15.31 -17.40
CA LEU A 212 -0.54 -15.99 -18.35
C LEU A 212 -1.79 -15.19 -18.68
N VAL A 213 -2.38 -14.48 -17.69
CA VAL A 213 -3.53 -13.61 -17.95
C VAL A 213 -3.22 -12.19 -17.47
N GLU A 214 -3.35 -11.23 -18.38
CA GLU A 214 -3.13 -9.82 -18.15
C GLU A 214 -3.95 -8.96 -19.13
N GLY A 215 -4.06 -7.65 -18.88
CA GLY A 215 -4.70 -6.68 -19.79
C GLY A 215 -6.23 -6.64 -19.71
N ASP A 216 -6.87 -7.47 -18.89
CA ASP A 216 -8.29 -7.37 -18.60
C ASP A 216 -8.58 -6.15 -17.73
N LYS A 217 -9.56 -5.33 -18.13
CA LYS A 217 -9.96 -4.14 -17.34
C LYS A 217 -10.43 -4.49 -15.92
N ARG A 218 -10.96 -5.70 -15.71
CA ARG A 218 -11.36 -6.21 -14.39
C ARG A 218 -10.17 -6.40 -13.45
N LEU A 219 -8.97 -6.62 -14.00
CA LEU A 219 -7.73 -6.77 -13.26
C LEU A 219 -7.14 -5.43 -12.77
N PHE A 220 -7.68 -4.29 -13.21
CA PHE A 220 -7.19 -3.00 -12.78
C PHE A 220 -7.48 -2.77 -11.31
N ASN A 221 -6.44 -2.38 -10.60
CA ASN A 221 -6.45 -2.13 -9.17
C ASN A 221 -6.28 -0.62 -8.93
N GLN A 222 -7.40 0.08 -8.79
CA GLN A 222 -7.46 1.53 -8.70
C GLN A 222 -7.18 2.01 -7.28
N TYR A 223 -6.17 2.83 -7.11
CA TYR A 223 -5.81 3.50 -5.87
C TYR A 223 -6.59 4.79 -5.70
N GLY A 224 -7.05 5.02 -4.47
CA GLY A 224 -7.71 6.25 -4.06
C GLY A 224 -6.99 6.91 -2.88
N VAL A 225 -7.14 8.23 -2.79
CA VAL A 225 -6.78 9.03 -1.63
C VAL A 225 -8.02 9.68 -1.04
N ILE A 226 -8.16 9.62 0.28
CA ILE A 226 -9.33 10.16 1.01
C ILE A 226 -8.83 10.88 2.26
N VAL A 227 -9.18 12.15 2.40
CA VAL A 227 -8.95 12.91 3.64
C VAL A 227 -10.01 12.50 4.67
N VAL A 228 -9.59 12.17 5.88
CA VAL A 228 -10.50 11.81 6.98
C VAL A 228 -11.33 13.02 7.36
N ASN A 229 -12.63 12.80 7.65
CA ASN A 229 -13.58 13.88 7.86
C ASN A 229 -13.39 14.55 9.23
N PRO A 230 -12.98 15.84 9.29
CA PRO A 230 -12.77 16.55 10.53
C PRO A 230 -14.06 16.80 11.33
N ALA A 231 -15.24 16.72 10.69
CA ALA A 231 -16.52 16.80 11.40
C ALA A 231 -16.78 15.60 12.32
N LYS A 232 -16.17 14.44 11.98
CA LYS A 232 -16.19 13.25 12.84
C LYS A 232 -15.04 13.24 13.84
N HIS A 233 -13.88 13.79 13.45
CA HIS A 233 -12.64 13.74 14.21
C HIS A 233 -11.94 15.11 14.18
N PRO A 234 -12.29 16.04 15.08
CA PRO A 234 -11.76 17.44 15.06
C PRO A 234 -10.24 17.55 15.19
N HIS A 235 -9.57 16.50 15.69
CA HIS A 235 -8.10 16.48 15.85
C HIS A 235 -7.34 16.08 14.57
N VAL A 236 -8.04 15.63 13.54
CA VAL A 236 -7.43 15.28 12.23
C VAL A 236 -6.84 16.54 11.60
N LYS A 237 -5.63 16.40 11.09
CA LYS A 237 -4.86 17.48 10.46
C LYS A 237 -5.34 17.71 9.02
N LYS A 238 -6.61 18.11 8.87
CA LYS A 238 -7.29 18.24 7.58
C LYS A 238 -6.47 18.99 6.55
N ASP A 239 -5.94 20.17 6.89
CA ASP A 239 -5.26 21.02 5.89
C ASP A 239 -3.95 20.40 5.40
N LEU A 240 -3.21 19.73 6.28
CA LEU A 240 -2.00 19.00 5.90
C LEU A 240 -2.33 17.75 5.06
N ALA A 241 -3.40 17.02 5.43
CA ALA A 241 -3.89 15.87 4.68
C ALA A 241 -4.43 16.28 3.30
N GLN A 242 -5.11 17.42 3.23
CA GLN A 242 -5.59 18.00 1.97
C GLN A 242 -4.41 18.39 1.07
N ALA A 243 -3.35 18.97 1.61
CA ALA A 243 -2.14 19.30 0.87
C ALA A 243 -1.51 18.03 0.24
N PHE A 244 -1.52 16.89 0.95
CA PHE A 244 -1.09 15.61 0.38
C PHE A 244 -2.04 15.14 -0.73
N SER A 245 -3.35 15.15 -0.48
CA SER A 245 -4.36 14.75 -1.46
C SER A 245 -4.28 15.59 -2.74
N ASP A 246 -4.05 16.90 -2.62
CA ASP A 246 -3.94 17.79 -3.77
C ASP A 246 -2.62 17.58 -4.53
N TRP A 247 -1.52 17.39 -3.80
CA TRP A 247 -0.23 17.17 -4.42
C TRP A 247 -0.15 15.83 -5.17
N VAL A 248 -0.65 14.75 -4.59
CA VAL A 248 -0.54 13.41 -5.19
C VAL A 248 -1.32 13.29 -6.50
N VAL A 249 -2.39 14.07 -6.68
CA VAL A 249 -3.16 14.13 -7.92
C VAL A 249 -2.74 15.26 -8.86
N SER A 250 -1.82 16.14 -8.43
CA SER A 250 -1.26 17.20 -9.26
C SER A 250 -0.35 16.64 -10.36
N PRO A 251 -0.06 17.43 -11.42
CA PRO A 251 0.91 17.01 -12.44
C PRO A 251 2.27 16.60 -11.86
N ALA A 252 2.74 17.28 -10.79
CA ALA A 252 4.00 16.96 -10.14
C ALA A 252 3.95 15.59 -9.43
N GLY A 253 2.93 15.33 -8.62
CA GLY A 253 2.75 14.04 -7.95
C GLY A 253 2.54 12.89 -8.94
N GLN A 254 1.76 13.13 -9.99
CA GLN A 254 1.50 12.15 -11.05
C GLN A 254 2.76 11.81 -11.84
N ALA A 255 3.64 12.79 -12.12
CA ALA A 255 4.93 12.56 -12.76
C ALA A 255 5.85 11.70 -11.88
N VAL A 256 5.88 11.94 -10.56
CA VAL A 256 6.66 11.13 -9.63
C VAL A 256 6.14 9.69 -9.62
N ILE A 257 4.82 9.46 -9.55
CA ILE A 257 4.22 8.11 -9.63
C ILE A 257 4.62 7.42 -10.94
N GLY A 258 4.45 8.11 -12.08
CA GLY A 258 4.74 7.54 -13.41
C GLY A 258 6.21 7.22 -13.64
N SER A 259 7.13 7.85 -12.90
CA SER A 259 8.56 7.59 -12.99
C SER A 259 9.01 6.37 -12.17
N TYR A 260 8.13 5.83 -11.30
CA TYR A 260 8.47 4.68 -10.47
C TYR A 260 8.52 3.38 -11.28
N LYS A 261 9.66 2.68 -11.21
CA LYS A 261 9.91 1.43 -11.94
C LYS A 261 10.44 0.34 -11.03
N VAL A 262 10.04 -0.89 -11.32
CA VAL A 262 10.54 -2.10 -10.69
C VAL A 262 11.14 -2.98 -11.78
N GLY A 263 12.42 -3.32 -11.67
CA GLY A 263 13.10 -4.09 -12.71
C GLY A 263 13.16 -3.42 -14.09
N GLY A 264 13.04 -2.08 -14.14
CA GLY A 264 12.98 -1.31 -15.37
C GLY A 264 11.58 -1.10 -15.94
N GLU A 265 10.56 -1.78 -15.41
CA GLU A 265 9.17 -1.69 -15.84
C GLU A 265 8.36 -0.75 -14.93
N GLN A 266 7.46 0.03 -15.54
CA GLN A 266 6.53 0.90 -14.80
C GLN A 266 5.51 0.04 -14.05
N LEU A 267 5.35 0.31 -12.74
CA LEU A 267 4.45 -0.45 -11.90
C LEU A 267 3.10 0.25 -11.68
N PHE A 268 3.12 1.57 -11.52
CA PHE A 268 1.93 2.36 -11.29
C PHE A 268 1.68 3.32 -12.45
N PHE A 269 0.42 3.39 -12.86
CA PHE A 269 -0.03 4.20 -13.99
C PHE A 269 -0.86 5.37 -13.45
N PRO A 270 -0.34 6.60 -13.50
CA PRO A 270 -1.05 7.79 -13.07
C PRO A 270 -2.35 7.97 -13.87
N ASN A 271 -3.47 8.22 -13.16
CA ASN A 271 -4.75 8.45 -13.83
C ASN A 271 -5.66 9.41 -13.04
N ALA A 272 -5.07 10.26 -12.20
CA ALA A 272 -5.83 11.31 -11.55
C ALA A 272 -6.46 12.23 -12.60
N ARG A 273 -7.72 12.60 -12.37
CA ARG A 273 -8.40 13.58 -13.22
C ARG A 273 -8.10 14.97 -12.69
N PRO A 274 -7.63 15.92 -13.52
CA PRO A 274 -7.57 17.33 -13.14
C PRO A 274 -8.99 17.80 -12.75
N ARG A 275 -9.08 18.65 -11.72
CA ARG A 275 -10.32 19.37 -11.43
C ARG A 275 -10.55 20.44 -12.46
#